data_0d0426bfd0951dbdf666f84dd05b6c8b
#
_entry.id   0d0426bfd0951dbdf666f84dd05b6c8b
#
_cell.length_a   1.000
_cell.length_b   1.000
_cell.length_c   1.000
_cell.angle_alpha   90.00
_cell.angle_beta   90.00
_cell.angle_gamma   90.00
#
_symmetry.space_group_name_H-M   'P 1'
#
loop_
_entity.id
_entity.type
_entity.pdbx_description
1 polymer ?
#
loop_
_entity_poly.entity_id
_entity_poly.type
_entity_poly.pdbx_seq_one_letter_code
_entity_poly.pdbx_strand_id
1 'polypeptide(L)'
;RSLDWDPTIKLQRYNVRSNVDLKLSPTTQVRFNIGGYLQDRNSSPESTDQIFSRAFRFTPFMFPVRYSSGEIPAWQEEGNPWAMATQRGFARSSASKIETLFSLEQDLKFLTPGLKLRGTFSFDRYSTGKVTRSKTVEYWNAASGRNEEGELILAQKQQGSNFLGTSKSAEYGNKSIYMEASLNYDRTFVDKHAVSAMLLFNRRHYDDGSALPYRNQGLAGRASYTYNGKYVAEFNFGYNGTENFAKGKRYGFFPSAAVGWIVSEEPFMQPLRNTISKLKLRASYGQVGN
;
A
#
# COMPACT_ATOMS: atom_id res chain seq x y z
N ARG A 1 -14.96 38.19 -1.64
CA ARG A 1 -14.17 37.01 -2.08
C ARG A 1 -14.80 36.51 -3.37
N SER A 2 -13.98 36.34 -4.43
CA SER A 2 -14.44 35.85 -5.72
C SER A 2 -15.13 34.48 -5.55
N LEU A 3 -16.31 34.33 -6.13
CA LEU A 3 -17.00 33.03 -6.30
C LEU A 3 -16.46 32.28 -7.51
N ASP A 4 -15.42 32.81 -8.11
CA ASP A 4 -14.79 32.24 -9.30
C ASP A 4 -13.82 31.14 -8.92
N TRP A 5 -13.92 30.00 -9.54
CA TRP A 5 -13.02 28.86 -9.37
C TRP A 5 -12.92 28.06 -10.66
N ASP A 6 -11.82 27.33 -10.82
CA ASP A 6 -11.64 26.39 -11.92
C ASP A 6 -12.33 25.05 -11.57
N PRO A 7 -13.43 24.66 -12.25
CA PRO A 7 -14.11 23.39 -12.03
C PRO A 7 -13.38 22.20 -12.66
N THR A 8 -12.26 22.43 -13.32
CA THR A 8 -11.53 21.38 -14.06
C THR A 8 -11.03 20.30 -13.09
N ILE A 9 -11.37 19.06 -13.39
CA ILE A 9 -10.81 17.89 -12.70
C ILE A 9 -9.36 17.73 -13.14
N LYS A 10 -8.42 17.85 -12.20
CA LYS A 10 -6.98 17.80 -12.48
C LYS A 10 -6.29 16.91 -11.48
N LEU A 11 -5.43 16.03 -11.97
CA LEU A 11 -4.54 15.21 -11.16
C LEU A 11 -3.10 15.47 -11.60
N GLN A 12 -2.26 15.84 -10.65
CA GLN A 12 -0.81 15.95 -10.83
C GLN A 12 -0.12 15.02 -9.85
N ARG A 13 0.79 14.20 -10.33
CA ARG A 13 1.57 13.29 -9.50
C ARG A 13 3.02 13.29 -9.93
N TYR A 14 3.89 13.53 -8.97
CA TYR A 14 5.33 13.52 -9.12
C TYR A 14 5.89 12.33 -8.36
N ASN A 15 6.57 11.43 -9.06
CA ASN A 15 7.19 10.25 -8.48
C ASN A 15 8.71 10.42 -8.49
N VAL A 16 9.35 10.07 -7.39
CA VAL A 16 10.80 10.04 -7.26
C VAL A 16 11.21 8.66 -6.79
N ARG A 17 12.26 8.10 -7.38
CA ARG A 17 12.92 6.89 -6.91
C ARG A 17 14.41 6.96 -7.16
N SER A 18 15.18 6.63 -6.14
CA SER A 18 16.63 6.50 -6.22
C SER A 18 17.06 5.24 -5.49
N ASN A 19 17.93 4.46 -6.11
CA ASN A 19 18.54 3.27 -5.53
C ASN A 19 20.05 3.43 -5.67
N VAL A 20 20.76 3.32 -4.56
CA VAL A 20 22.21 3.47 -4.50
C VAL A 20 22.80 2.27 -3.79
N ASP A 21 23.65 1.53 -4.49
CA ASP A 21 24.45 0.42 -3.94
C ASP A 21 25.92 0.85 -3.90
N LEU A 22 26.49 0.89 -2.71
CA LEU A 22 27.86 1.33 -2.47
C LEU A 22 28.69 0.18 -1.88
N LYS A 23 29.79 -0.14 -2.52
CA LYS A 23 30.84 -1.00 -1.94
C LYS A 23 31.85 -0.12 -1.21
N LEU A 24 31.69 0.00 0.10
CA LEU A 24 32.59 0.80 0.94
C LEU A 24 33.96 0.11 1.11
N SER A 25 33.98 -1.22 1.09
CA SER A 25 35.18 -2.03 1.11
C SER A 25 34.94 -3.37 0.42
N PRO A 26 35.96 -4.22 0.24
CA PRO A 26 35.80 -5.59 -0.28
C PRO A 26 34.85 -6.46 0.57
N THR A 27 34.59 -6.07 1.81
CA THR A 27 33.75 -6.81 2.78
C THR A 27 32.51 -6.06 3.24
N THR A 28 32.31 -4.78 2.84
CA THR A 28 31.23 -3.93 3.32
C THR A 28 30.45 -3.37 2.16
N GLN A 29 29.15 -3.66 2.12
CA GLN A 29 28.20 -3.10 1.14
C GLN A 29 27.09 -2.36 1.85
N VAL A 30 26.77 -1.17 1.34
CA VAL A 30 25.64 -0.35 1.78
C VAL A 30 24.68 -0.22 0.63
N ARG A 31 23.40 -0.38 0.93
CA ARG A 31 22.29 -0.10 0.00
C ARG A 31 21.38 0.94 0.60
N PHE A 32 21.09 1.96 -0.19
CA PHE A 32 20.15 3.01 0.18
C PHE A 32 19.12 3.17 -0.94
N ASN A 33 17.87 2.96 -0.60
CA ASN A 33 16.74 3.16 -1.51
C ASN A 33 15.83 4.23 -0.92
N ILE A 34 15.47 5.19 -1.73
CA ILE A 34 14.46 6.18 -1.41
C ILE A 34 13.46 6.25 -2.57
N GLY A 35 12.19 6.25 -2.24
CA GLY A 35 11.11 6.41 -3.21
C GLY A 35 9.95 7.16 -2.61
N GLY A 36 9.08 7.65 -3.47
CA GLY A 36 7.88 8.31 -3.01
C GLY A 36 7.16 9.07 -4.09
N TYR A 37 6.09 9.74 -3.68
CA TYR A 37 5.35 10.62 -4.56
C TYR A 37 4.71 11.78 -3.81
N LEU A 38 4.48 12.86 -4.54
CA LEU A 38 3.58 13.96 -4.21
C LEU A 38 2.44 13.95 -5.22
N GLN A 39 1.22 14.05 -4.74
CA GLN A 39 0.02 14.04 -5.58
C GLN A 39 -0.92 15.15 -5.15
N ASP A 40 -1.34 15.97 -6.10
CA ASP A 40 -2.36 16.98 -5.94
C ASP A 40 -3.53 16.69 -6.89
N ARG A 41 -4.75 16.76 -6.36
CA ARG A 41 -5.97 16.53 -7.11
C ARG A 41 -6.94 17.68 -6.86
N ASN A 42 -7.46 18.24 -7.95
CA ASN A 42 -8.63 19.11 -7.94
C ASN A 42 -9.83 18.33 -8.49
N SER A 43 -10.97 18.40 -7.84
CA SER A 43 -12.20 17.69 -8.23
C SER A 43 -13.42 18.46 -7.80
N SER A 44 -14.61 18.02 -8.26
CA SER A 44 -15.88 18.47 -7.68
C SER A 44 -15.94 18.11 -6.19
N PRO A 45 -16.69 18.88 -5.37
CA PRO A 45 -17.04 18.50 -4.01
C PRO A 45 -17.81 17.17 -3.94
N GLU A 46 -18.62 16.91 -4.97
CA GLU A 46 -19.40 15.66 -5.09
C GLU A 46 -18.56 14.49 -5.56
N SER A 47 -18.96 13.29 -5.16
CA SER A 47 -18.28 12.09 -5.64
C SER A 47 -18.59 11.84 -7.11
N THR A 48 -17.61 11.34 -7.84
CA THR A 48 -17.77 10.97 -9.25
C THR A 48 -18.90 9.99 -9.45
N ASP A 49 -19.05 9.00 -8.55
CA ASP A 49 -20.10 7.97 -8.61
C ASP A 49 -21.50 8.57 -8.48
N GLN A 50 -21.67 9.58 -7.62
CA GLN A 50 -22.94 10.28 -7.50
C GLN A 50 -23.27 11.09 -8.74
N ILE A 51 -22.30 11.79 -9.31
CA ILE A 51 -22.49 12.55 -10.55
C ILE A 51 -22.88 11.62 -11.70
N PHE A 52 -22.17 10.52 -11.89
CA PHE A 52 -22.47 9.52 -12.92
C PHE A 52 -23.83 8.83 -12.68
N SER A 53 -24.10 8.39 -11.46
CA SER A 53 -25.38 7.76 -11.12
C SER A 53 -26.58 8.68 -11.50
N ARG A 54 -26.45 9.97 -11.25
CA ARG A 54 -27.50 10.92 -11.63
C ARG A 54 -27.53 11.20 -13.12
N ALA A 55 -26.36 11.29 -13.76
CA ALA A 55 -26.29 11.49 -15.22
C ALA A 55 -26.93 10.33 -16.00
N PHE A 56 -26.82 9.09 -15.48
CA PHE A 56 -27.48 7.93 -16.09
C PHE A 56 -28.98 7.84 -15.76
N ARG A 57 -29.39 8.34 -14.60
CA ARG A 57 -30.78 8.31 -14.18
C ARG A 57 -31.64 9.39 -14.88
N PHE A 58 -31.05 10.56 -15.11
CA PHE A 58 -31.76 11.70 -15.70
C PHE A 58 -31.56 11.75 -17.21
N THR A 59 -32.64 11.57 -17.92
CA THR A 59 -32.63 11.67 -19.39
C THR A 59 -32.82 13.12 -19.84
N PRO A 60 -32.35 13.52 -21.02
CA PRO A 60 -32.56 14.87 -21.57
C PRO A 60 -34.01 15.27 -21.70
N PHE A 61 -34.97 14.30 -21.74
CA PHE A 61 -36.42 14.57 -21.79
C PHE A 61 -37.01 14.99 -20.45
N MET A 62 -36.33 14.73 -19.34
CA MET A 62 -36.85 15.08 -18.01
C MET A 62 -36.66 16.58 -17.74
N PHE A 63 -35.50 17.12 -18.06
CA PHE A 63 -35.19 18.55 -17.97
C PHE A 63 -33.88 18.85 -18.75
N PRO A 64 -33.73 20.10 -19.24
CA PRO A 64 -32.50 20.51 -19.90
C PRO A 64 -31.35 20.66 -18.90
N VAL A 65 -30.11 20.72 -19.37
CA VAL A 65 -28.94 21.05 -18.54
C VAL A 65 -29.08 22.43 -17.91
N ARG A 66 -29.57 23.40 -18.71
CA ARG A 66 -29.92 24.77 -18.32
C ARG A 66 -31.13 25.24 -19.14
N TYR A 67 -31.92 26.11 -18.57
CA TYR A 67 -32.97 26.81 -19.31
C TYR A 67 -32.34 27.86 -20.25
N SER A 68 -33.08 28.32 -21.26
CA SER A 68 -32.66 29.39 -22.20
C SER A 68 -32.37 30.70 -21.46
N SER A 69 -33.06 30.98 -20.39
CA SER A 69 -32.88 32.13 -19.51
C SER A 69 -31.64 32.02 -18.58
N GLY A 70 -31.02 30.85 -18.53
CA GLY A 70 -29.76 30.61 -17.79
C GLY A 70 -29.89 29.88 -16.47
N GLU A 71 -31.10 29.76 -15.93
CA GLU A 71 -31.40 29.07 -14.68
C GLU A 71 -31.16 27.57 -14.80
N ILE A 72 -30.85 26.95 -13.67
CA ILE A 72 -30.49 25.54 -13.59
C ILE A 72 -31.68 24.75 -13.05
N PRO A 73 -32.23 23.79 -13.82
CA PRO A 73 -33.25 22.88 -13.32
C PRO A 73 -32.68 21.83 -12.39
N ALA A 74 -33.55 21.32 -11.49
CA ALA A 74 -33.22 20.16 -10.67
C ALA A 74 -34.44 19.25 -10.54
N TRP A 75 -34.20 17.95 -10.53
CA TRP A 75 -35.21 16.95 -10.25
C TRP A 75 -35.31 16.71 -8.76
N GLN A 76 -36.42 17.09 -8.16
CA GLN A 76 -36.67 16.98 -6.73
C GLN A 76 -35.48 17.52 -5.90
N GLU A 77 -34.99 16.75 -4.95
CA GLU A 77 -33.80 17.07 -4.13
C GLU A 77 -32.49 16.47 -4.67
N GLU A 78 -32.56 15.79 -5.82
CA GLU A 78 -31.44 15.07 -6.36
C GLU A 78 -30.43 15.95 -7.14
N GLY A 79 -30.83 17.18 -7.44
CA GLY A 79 -30.00 18.16 -8.12
C GLY A 79 -29.85 17.92 -9.62
N ASN A 80 -28.90 18.61 -10.24
CA ASN A 80 -28.59 18.57 -11.65
C ASN A 80 -27.15 18.07 -11.82
N PRO A 81 -26.86 16.98 -12.58
CA PRO A 81 -25.52 16.39 -12.70
C PRO A 81 -24.46 17.38 -13.20
N TRP A 82 -24.82 18.22 -14.16
CA TRP A 82 -23.92 19.27 -14.66
C TRP A 82 -23.58 20.29 -13.55
N ALA A 83 -24.57 20.73 -12.80
CA ALA A 83 -24.34 21.66 -11.70
C ALA A 83 -23.56 21.04 -10.54
N MET A 84 -23.78 19.76 -10.26
CA MET A 84 -22.98 19.01 -9.30
C MET A 84 -21.51 18.95 -9.70
N ALA A 85 -21.22 18.79 -10.99
CA ALA A 85 -19.87 18.74 -11.50
C ALA A 85 -19.17 20.12 -11.52
N THR A 86 -19.93 21.20 -11.85
CA THR A 86 -19.32 22.48 -12.23
C THR A 86 -19.69 23.67 -11.34
N GLN A 87 -20.84 23.64 -10.64
CA GLN A 87 -21.43 24.81 -9.95
C GLN A 87 -21.37 24.74 -8.42
N ARG A 88 -20.98 23.59 -7.84
CA ARG A 88 -20.97 23.40 -6.39
C ARG A 88 -19.67 23.82 -5.70
N GLY A 89 -18.65 24.20 -6.44
CA GLY A 89 -17.34 24.56 -5.92
C GLY A 89 -16.25 23.54 -6.28
N PHE A 90 -15.28 23.33 -5.39
CA PHE A 90 -14.14 22.45 -5.65
C PHE A 90 -13.68 21.73 -4.39
N ALA A 91 -13.00 20.62 -4.57
CA ALA A 91 -12.26 19.88 -3.54
C ALA A 91 -10.80 19.71 -3.96
N ARG A 92 -9.89 20.18 -3.11
CA ARG A 92 -8.45 19.94 -3.27
C ARG A 92 -8.00 18.88 -2.30
N SER A 93 -7.40 17.82 -2.79
CA SER A 93 -6.77 16.81 -1.98
C SER A 93 -5.29 16.69 -2.34
N SER A 94 -4.45 16.57 -1.32
CA SER A 94 -3.03 16.28 -1.47
C SER A 94 -2.72 14.95 -0.80
N ALA A 95 -1.80 14.20 -1.40
CA ALA A 95 -1.28 12.98 -0.81
C ALA A 95 0.23 12.92 -1.03
N SER A 96 0.95 12.47 -0.01
CA SER A 96 2.40 12.26 -0.09
C SER A 96 2.76 10.90 0.48
N LYS A 97 3.74 10.24 -0.15
CA LYS A 97 4.33 9.00 0.34
C LYS A 97 5.84 9.08 0.24
N ILE A 98 6.52 8.69 1.30
CA ILE A 98 7.96 8.48 1.34
C ILE A 98 8.20 7.05 1.79
N GLU A 99 9.07 6.36 1.08
CA GLU A 99 9.54 5.01 1.38
C GLU A 99 11.06 5.04 1.38
N THR A 100 11.68 4.57 2.47
CA THR A 100 13.13 4.53 2.59
C THR A 100 13.57 3.16 3.05
N LEU A 101 14.69 2.69 2.53
CA LEU A 101 15.35 1.49 3.00
C LEU A 101 16.85 1.73 3.02
N PHE A 102 17.44 1.49 4.16
CA PHE A 102 18.87 1.44 4.36
C PHE A 102 19.27 0.01 4.74
N SER A 103 20.27 -0.56 4.08
CA SER A 103 20.80 -1.88 4.40
C SER A 103 22.31 -1.84 4.38
N LEU A 104 22.90 -2.42 5.42
CA LEU A 104 24.34 -2.64 5.56
C LEU A 104 24.60 -4.14 5.57
N GLU A 105 25.46 -4.62 4.69
CA GLU A 105 25.97 -6.00 4.70
C GLU A 105 27.46 -5.98 4.93
N GLN A 106 27.90 -6.78 5.92
CA GLN A 106 29.29 -6.96 6.29
C GLN A 106 29.66 -8.42 6.19
N ASP A 107 30.63 -8.72 5.31
CA ASP A 107 31.27 -10.03 5.25
C ASP A 107 32.23 -10.17 6.44
N LEU A 108 32.02 -11.18 7.26
CA LEU A 108 32.82 -11.47 8.46
C LEU A 108 33.83 -12.61 8.23
N LYS A 109 34.33 -12.72 7.00
CA LYS A 109 35.30 -13.76 6.63
C LYS A 109 36.56 -13.78 7.50
N PHE A 110 36.87 -12.68 8.19
CA PHE A 110 37.98 -12.61 9.15
C PHE A 110 37.69 -13.43 10.43
N LEU A 111 36.41 -13.69 10.77
CA LEU A 111 36.04 -14.59 11.87
C LEU A 111 35.90 -16.02 11.35
N THR A 112 35.13 -16.21 10.28
CA THR A 112 35.01 -17.49 9.59
C THR A 112 34.52 -17.30 8.17
N PRO A 113 35.05 -18.01 7.17
CA PRO A 113 34.56 -17.95 5.80
C PRO A 113 33.08 -18.32 5.72
N GLY A 114 32.31 -17.54 4.96
CA GLY A 114 30.86 -17.76 4.74
C GLY A 114 29.95 -17.06 5.75
N LEU A 115 30.50 -16.37 6.76
CA LEU A 115 29.71 -15.62 7.73
C LEU A 115 29.46 -14.19 7.25
N LYS A 116 28.20 -13.75 7.29
CA LYS A 116 27.77 -12.40 6.93
C LYS A 116 26.80 -11.84 7.94
N LEU A 117 26.98 -10.57 8.29
CA LEU A 117 26.06 -9.80 9.09
C LEU A 117 25.31 -8.83 8.17
N ARG A 118 23.98 -8.75 8.31
CA ARG A 118 23.17 -7.79 7.58
C ARG A 118 22.27 -7.05 8.54
N GLY A 119 22.25 -5.72 8.42
CA GLY A 119 21.30 -4.84 9.10
C GLY A 119 20.44 -4.13 8.08
N THR A 120 19.13 -4.01 8.34
CA THR A 120 18.18 -3.29 7.49
C THR A 120 17.34 -2.37 8.36
N PHE A 121 17.16 -1.15 7.89
CA PHE A 121 16.26 -0.16 8.45
C PHE A 121 15.37 0.38 7.34
N SER A 122 14.06 0.43 7.58
CA SER A 122 13.09 1.05 6.68
C SER A 122 12.20 2.02 7.44
N PHE A 123 11.94 3.14 6.83
CA PHE A 123 10.99 4.12 7.30
C PHE A 123 10.06 4.51 6.15
N ASP A 124 8.76 4.31 6.35
CA ASP A 124 7.72 4.67 5.40
C ASP A 124 6.72 5.61 6.06
N ARG A 125 6.30 6.61 5.31
CA ARG A 125 5.25 7.53 5.74
C ARG A 125 4.31 7.84 4.59
N TYR A 126 3.02 7.77 4.87
CA TYR A 126 1.95 8.25 4.02
C TYR A 126 1.19 9.36 4.75
N SER A 127 0.80 10.41 4.03
CA SER A 127 -0.05 11.48 4.55
C SER A 127 -0.99 11.95 3.46
N THR A 128 -2.24 12.23 3.82
CA THR A 128 -3.23 12.80 2.91
C THR A 128 -4.15 13.77 3.65
N GLY A 129 -4.56 14.81 2.94
CA GLY A 129 -5.51 15.80 3.42
C GLY A 129 -6.45 16.25 2.31
N LYS A 130 -7.64 16.69 2.67
CA LYS A 130 -8.64 17.22 1.73
C LYS A 130 -9.29 18.47 2.28
N VAL A 131 -9.33 19.51 1.45
CA VAL A 131 -10.09 20.74 1.71
C VAL A 131 -11.19 20.85 0.65
N THR A 132 -12.41 20.96 1.08
CA THR A 132 -13.58 21.14 0.22
C THR A 132 -14.12 22.54 0.42
N ARG A 133 -14.34 23.25 -0.69
CA ARG A 133 -15.05 24.51 -0.73
C ARG A 133 -16.31 24.33 -1.58
N SER A 134 -17.47 24.49 -0.98
CA SER A 134 -18.74 24.24 -1.65
C SER A 134 -19.78 25.31 -1.34
N LYS A 135 -20.69 25.48 -2.27
CA LYS A 135 -21.86 26.33 -2.12
C LYS A 135 -23.14 25.57 -2.45
N THR A 136 -24.26 26.04 -1.94
CA THR A 136 -25.57 25.62 -2.38
C THR A 136 -25.84 26.22 -3.76
N VAL A 137 -26.23 25.38 -4.73
CA VAL A 137 -26.59 25.82 -6.08
C VAL A 137 -28.05 26.26 -6.06
N GLU A 138 -28.33 27.34 -6.74
CA GLU A 138 -29.71 27.80 -6.97
C GLU A 138 -30.35 26.93 -8.05
N TYR A 139 -31.56 26.44 -7.75
CA TYR A 139 -32.34 25.62 -8.68
C TYR A 139 -33.71 26.18 -8.95
N TRP A 140 -34.16 26.05 -10.21
CA TRP A 140 -35.45 26.51 -10.71
C TRP A 140 -36.15 25.37 -11.45
N ASN A 141 -37.45 25.29 -11.34
CA ASN A 141 -38.27 24.35 -12.10
C ASN A 141 -39.29 25.09 -12.91
N ALA A 142 -39.63 24.54 -14.09
CA ALA A 142 -40.72 25.04 -14.87
C ALA A 142 -42.05 24.89 -14.10
N ALA A 143 -42.74 25.97 -13.88
CA ALA A 143 -44.12 25.97 -13.43
C ALA A 143 -45.07 25.65 -14.62
N SER A 144 -46.34 25.48 -14.36
CA SER A 144 -47.32 25.26 -15.43
C SER A 144 -47.57 26.56 -16.19
N GLY A 145 -47.25 26.55 -17.48
CA GLY A 145 -47.54 27.64 -18.39
C GLY A 145 -46.34 28.36 -18.99
N ARG A 146 -46.66 29.30 -19.87
CA ARG A 146 -45.72 30.22 -20.50
C ARG A 146 -46.25 31.66 -20.32
N ASN A 147 -45.34 32.63 -20.30
CA ASN A 147 -45.67 34.03 -20.28
C ASN A 147 -46.19 34.49 -21.68
N GLU A 148 -46.60 35.78 -21.78
CA GLU A 148 -47.13 36.35 -23.02
C GLU A 148 -46.08 36.34 -24.17
N GLU A 149 -44.77 36.32 -23.83
CA GLU A 149 -43.66 36.24 -24.77
C GLU A 149 -43.34 34.78 -25.16
N GLY A 150 -44.06 33.79 -24.63
CA GLY A 150 -43.88 32.36 -24.92
C GLY A 150 -42.76 31.68 -24.15
N GLU A 151 -42.16 32.34 -23.16
CA GLU A 151 -41.13 31.78 -22.31
C GLU A 151 -41.71 30.98 -21.14
N LEU A 152 -40.96 29.99 -20.66
CA LEU A 152 -41.36 29.18 -19.49
C LEU A 152 -41.42 30.04 -18.24
N ILE A 153 -42.51 29.93 -17.50
CA ILE A 153 -42.59 30.50 -16.15
C ILE A 153 -41.80 29.59 -15.21
N LEU A 154 -40.75 30.13 -14.60
CA LEU A 154 -39.88 29.40 -13.68
C LEU A 154 -40.22 29.73 -12.23
N ALA A 155 -40.24 28.72 -11.38
CA ALA A 155 -40.36 28.84 -9.93
C ALA A 155 -39.06 28.44 -9.26
N GLN A 156 -38.55 29.27 -8.35
CA GLN A 156 -37.37 28.97 -7.57
C GLN A 156 -37.64 27.78 -6.64
N LYS A 157 -36.89 26.71 -6.82
CA LYS A 157 -36.98 25.50 -6.01
C LYS A 157 -36.04 25.54 -4.80
N GLN A 158 -34.84 26.06 -5.01
CA GLN A 158 -33.80 26.14 -4.01
C GLN A 158 -33.03 27.44 -4.13
N GLN A 159 -32.91 28.14 -3.03
CA GLN A 159 -32.06 29.34 -2.97
C GLN A 159 -30.57 28.99 -2.94
N GLY A 160 -29.79 29.66 -3.74
CA GLY A 160 -28.33 29.53 -3.77
C GLY A 160 -27.64 30.27 -2.63
N SER A 161 -26.41 29.88 -2.31
CA SER A 161 -25.55 30.65 -1.38
C SER A 161 -24.57 31.55 -2.12
N ASN A 162 -24.34 32.74 -1.57
CA ASN A 162 -23.43 33.75 -2.11
C ASN A 162 -21.99 33.59 -1.62
N PHE A 163 -21.66 32.45 -0.99
CA PHE A 163 -20.30 32.18 -0.46
C PHE A 163 -19.97 30.71 -0.60
N LEU A 164 -18.67 30.43 -0.62
CA LEU A 164 -18.13 29.07 -0.55
C LEU A 164 -17.84 28.72 0.92
N GLY A 165 -18.63 27.82 1.48
CA GLY A 165 -18.36 27.18 2.76
C GLY A 165 -17.05 26.37 2.68
N THR A 166 -16.37 26.21 3.79
CA THR A 166 -15.12 25.44 3.86
C THR A 166 -15.31 24.26 4.80
N SER A 167 -15.01 23.07 4.32
CA SER A 167 -14.89 21.84 5.10
C SER A 167 -13.49 21.27 4.92
N LYS A 168 -12.85 20.90 6.04
CA LYS A 168 -11.58 20.16 6.04
C LYS A 168 -11.86 18.76 6.52
N SER A 169 -11.46 17.76 5.77
CA SER A 169 -11.36 16.40 6.29
C SER A 169 -10.20 16.32 7.29
N ALA A 170 -10.33 15.47 8.29
CA ALA A 170 -9.19 15.15 9.14
C ALA A 170 -8.02 14.68 8.27
N GLU A 171 -6.82 15.14 8.61
CA GLU A 171 -5.62 14.63 7.99
C GLU A 171 -5.48 13.17 8.40
N TYR A 172 -5.26 12.30 7.41
CA TYR A 172 -4.98 10.89 7.62
C TYR A 172 -3.56 10.59 7.19
N GLY A 173 -2.89 9.78 7.98
CA GLY A 173 -1.55 9.34 7.63
C GLY A 173 -1.17 8.10 8.42
N ASN A 174 -0.20 7.39 7.91
CA ASN A 174 0.42 6.28 8.62
C ASN A 174 1.95 6.38 8.54
N LYS A 175 2.59 5.74 9.49
CA LYS A 175 4.04 5.56 9.48
C LYS A 175 4.37 4.11 9.82
N SER A 176 5.40 3.59 9.19
CA SER A 176 5.96 2.28 9.47
C SER A 176 7.46 2.39 9.67
N ILE A 177 7.95 1.83 10.75
CA ILE A 177 9.38 1.67 11.01
C ILE A 177 9.66 0.18 11.07
N TYR A 178 10.61 -0.28 10.29
CA TYR A 178 11.07 -1.66 10.29
C TYR A 178 12.57 -1.72 10.53
N MET A 179 12.97 -2.60 11.42
CA MET A 179 14.36 -2.91 11.73
C MET A 179 14.57 -4.40 11.66
N GLU A 180 15.67 -4.81 11.06
CA GLU A 180 16.10 -6.20 10.94
C GLU A 180 17.59 -6.30 11.11
N ALA A 181 18.04 -7.33 11.82
CA ALA A 181 19.41 -7.74 11.85
C ALA A 181 19.49 -9.25 11.62
N SER A 182 20.31 -9.69 10.69
CA SER A 182 20.50 -11.12 10.41
C SER A 182 21.97 -11.51 10.35
N LEU A 183 22.26 -12.67 10.91
CA LEU A 183 23.54 -13.34 10.80
C LEU A 183 23.34 -14.55 9.90
N ASN A 184 24.06 -14.60 8.79
CA ASN A 184 23.96 -15.65 7.78
C ASN A 184 25.29 -16.37 7.67
N TYR A 185 25.25 -17.69 7.61
CA TYR A 185 26.41 -18.54 7.46
C TYR A 185 26.17 -19.57 6.37
N ASP A 186 27.05 -19.61 5.36
CA ASP A 186 26.98 -20.55 4.26
C ASP A 186 28.40 -21.07 3.98
N ARG A 187 28.58 -22.38 4.15
CA ARG A 187 29.91 -23.02 3.90
C ARG A 187 29.75 -24.47 3.51
N THR A 188 30.58 -24.89 2.55
CA THR A 188 30.74 -26.29 2.19
C THR A 188 32.10 -26.79 2.71
N PHE A 189 32.10 -27.87 3.45
CA PHE A 189 33.28 -28.51 3.98
C PHE A 189 33.54 -29.80 3.19
N VAL A 190 34.82 -30.02 2.85
CA VAL A 190 35.30 -31.24 2.16
C VAL A 190 34.42 -31.58 0.93
N ASP A 191 33.91 -30.57 0.25
CA ASP A 191 33.02 -30.67 -0.95
C ASP A 191 31.77 -31.56 -0.79
N LYS A 192 31.47 -32.01 0.42
CA LYS A 192 30.35 -32.94 0.72
C LYS A 192 29.38 -32.43 1.76
N HIS A 193 29.82 -31.57 2.66
CA HIS A 193 29.02 -31.12 3.80
C HIS A 193 28.67 -29.65 3.63
N ALA A 194 27.54 -29.37 3.00
CA ALA A 194 27.04 -27.99 2.88
C ALA A 194 26.19 -27.63 4.10
N VAL A 195 26.59 -26.56 4.80
CA VAL A 195 25.94 -26.02 5.99
C VAL A 195 25.45 -24.62 5.64
N SER A 196 24.18 -24.33 5.84
CA SER A 196 23.60 -22.99 5.79
C SER A 196 22.86 -22.72 7.10
N ALA A 197 23.10 -21.56 7.69
CA ALA A 197 22.41 -21.15 8.91
C ALA A 197 22.05 -19.66 8.85
N MET A 198 20.92 -19.29 9.44
CA MET A 198 20.49 -17.91 9.57
C MET A 198 19.89 -17.71 10.96
N LEU A 199 20.28 -16.61 11.60
CA LEU A 199 19.60 -16.08 12.77
C LEU A 199 19.15 -14.66 12.43
N LEU A 200 17.88 -14.35 12.61
CA LEU A 200 17.28 -13.09 12.24
C LEU A 200 16.45 -12.53 13.39
N PHE A 201 16.70 -11.29 13.74
CA PHE A 201 15.84 -10.49 14.62
C PHE A 201 15.17 -9.42 13.80
N ASN A 202 13.86 -9.22 13.99
CA ASN A 202 13.13 -8.11 13.38
C ASN A 202 12.23 -7.39 14.40
N ARG A 203 11.93 -6.13 14.09
CA ARG A 203 10.97 -5.32 14.82
C ARG A 203 10.25 -4.39 13.86
N ARG A 204 8.92 -4.36 13.96
CA ARG A 204 8.07 -3.43 13.22
C ARG A 204 7.24 -2.58 14.17
N HIS A 205 7.16 -1.31 13.87
CA HIS A 205 6.26 -0.35 14.48
C HIS A 205 5.42 0.27 13.37
N TYR A 206 4.12 0.06 13.43
CA TYR A 206 3.16 0.64 12.50
C TYR A 206 2.14 1.47 13.27
N ASP A 207 1.89 2.69 12.80
CA ASP A 207 0.99 3.64 13.40
C ASP A 207 0.15 4.28 12.29
N ASP A 208 -1.15 4.11 12.32
CA ASP A 208 -2.10 4.70 11.38
C ASP A 208 -2.87 5.89 11.97
N GLY A 209 -2.54 6.29 13.20
CA GLY A 209 -3.17 7.41 13.91
C GLY A 209 -4.59 7.13 14.41
N SER A 210 -5.13 5.92 14.22
CA SER A 210 -6.53 5.60 14.60
C SER A 210 -6.66 5.07 16.02
N ALA A 211 -5.63 4.39 16.53
CA ALA A 211 -5.63 3.74 17.84
C ALA A 211 -4.20 3.64 18.40
N LEU A 212 -3.93 2.60 19.19
CA LEU A 212 -2.57 2.28 19.63
C LEU A 212 -1.74 1.73 18.47
N PRO A 213 -0.46 2.11 18.36
CA PRO A 213 0.42 1.59 17.33
C PRO A 213 0.56 0.07 17.41
N TYR A 214 0.61 -0.58 16.25
CA TYR A 214 0.89 -2.01 16.15
C TYR A 214 2.40 -2.25 16.23
N ARG A 215 2.82 -3.06 17.21
CA ARG A 215 4.23 -3.41 17.42
C ARG A 215 4.40 -4.90 17.43
N ASN A 216 5.27 -5.34 16.52
CA ASN A 216 5.64 -6.75 16.38
C ASN A 216 7.16 -6.86 16.47
N GLN A 217 7.63 -7.93 17.05
CA GLN A 217 9.05 -8.30 17.00
C GLN A 217 9.19 -9.80 16.97
N GLY A 218 10.28 -10.27 16.41
CA GLY A 218 10.51 -11.68 16.26
C GLY A 218 11.98 -12.03 16.21
N LEU A 219 12.27 -13.25 16.64
CA LEU A 219 13.53 -13.93 16.41
C LEU A 219 13.23 -15.17 15.57
N ALA A 220 13.91 -15.32 14.44
CA ALA A 220 13.78 -16.48 13.57
C ALA A 220 15.14 -17.13 13.38
N GLY A 221 15.17 -18.44 13.34
CA GLY A 221 16.38 -19.20 13.03
C GLY A 221 16.10 -20.27 12.01
N ARG A 222 17.09 -20.51 11.16
CA ARG A 222 17.11 -21.57 10.17
C ARG A 222 18.49 -22.23 10.19
N ALA A 223 18.52 -23.54 10.15
CA ALA A 223 19.72 -24.33 9.92
C ALA A 223 19.42 -25.40 8.89
N SER A 224 20.24 -25.50 7.88
CA SER A 224 20.14 -26.50 6.82
C SER A 224 21.49 -27.19 6.63
N TYR A 225 21.43 -28.49 6.49
CA TYR A 225 22.58 -29.32 6.24
C TYR A 225 22.31 -30.21 5.02
N THR A 226 23.25 -30.24 4.09
CA THR A 226 23.16 -31.09 2.91
C THR A 226 24.44 -31.96 2.84
N TYR A 227 24.23 -33.27 2.79
CA TYR A 227 25.33 -34.21 2.63
C TYR A 227 25.39 -34.70 1.18
N ASN A 228 26.58 -34.49 0.57
CA ASN A 228 26.95 -34.95 -0.77
C ASN A 228 25.90 -34.60 -1.87
N GLY A 229 25.15 -33.49 -1.68
CA GLY A 229 24.06 -33.10 -2.59
C GLY A 229 22.85 -34.02 -2.56
N LYS A 230 22.79 -35.05 -1.70
CA LYS A 230 21.77 -36.10 -1.69
C LYS A 230 20.80 -36.00 -0.54
N TYR A 231 21.32 -35.85 0.67
CA TYR A 231 20.51 -35.85 1.90
C TYR A 231 20.45 -34.45 2.47
N VAL A 232 19.25 -33.99 2.73
CA VAL A 232 19.01 -32.63 3.26
C VAL A 232 18.26 -32.74 4.57
N ALA A 233 18.72 -32.03 5.59
CA ALA A 233 18.01 -31.82 6.83
C ALA A 233 17.90 -30.32 7.09
N GLU A 234 16.73 -29.86 7.49
CA GLU A 234 16.45 -28.45 7.78
C GLU A 234 15.68 -28.33 9.09
N PHE A 235 16.07 -27.37 9.90
CA PHE A 235 15.37 -26.97 11.11
C PHE A 235 15.13 -25.47 11.06
N ASN A 236 13.88 -25.06 11.35
CA ASN A 236 13.52 -23.65 11.45
C ASN A 236 12.77 -23.42 12.76
N PHE A 237 12.91 -22.22 13.29
CA PHE A 237 12.04 -21.75 14.36
C PHE A 237 11.71 -20.28 14.19
N GLY A 238 10.52 -19.88 14.65
CA GLY A 238 10.10 -18.52 14.86
C GLY A 238 9.69 -18.30 16.32
N TYR A 239 10.20 -17.25 16.94
CA TYR A 239 9.76 -16.78 18.23
C TYR A 239 9.23 -15.36 18.07
N ASN A 240 7.92 -15.26 17.83
CA ASN A 240 7.28 -14.02 17.41
C ASN A 240 6.39 -13.46 18.52
N GLY A 241 6.43 -12.14 18.69
CA GLY A 241 5.64 -11.43 19.67
C GLY A 241 4.90 -10.22 19.10
N THR A 242 3.71 -9.97 19.60
CA THR A 242 2.90 -8.80 19.28
C THR A 242 2.27 -8.21 20.54
N GLU A 243 2.13 -6.89 20.56
CA GLU A 243 1.46 -6.18 21.66
C GLU A 243 -0.07 -6.33 21.66
N ASN A 244 -0.63 -6.95 20.62
CA ASN A 244 -2.08 -7.23 20.56
C ASN A 244 -2.55 -8.22 21.63
N PHE A 245 -1.62 -8.98 22.23
CA PHE A 245 -1.92 -9.91 23.31
C PHE A 245 -1.53 -9.36 24.70
N ALA A 246 -2.20 -9.84 25.73
CA ALA A 246 -1.93 -9.49 27.12
C ALA A 246 -0.48 -9.81 27.53
N LYS A 247 0.05 -9.07 28.51
CA LYS A 247 1.37 -9.37 29.10
C LYS A 247 1.44 -10.84 29.52
N GLY A 248 2.55 -11.52 29.21
CA GLY A 248 2.77 -12.94 29.47
C GLY A 248 2.25 -13.89 28.38
N LYS A 249 1.42 -13.44 27.45
CA LYS A 249 0.91 -14.23 26.31
C LYS A 249 1.28 -13.64 24.94
N ARG A 250 2.23 -12.72 24.92
CA ARG A 250 2.60 -11.95 23.71
C ARG A 250 3.47 -12.73 22.73
N TYR A 251 4.16 -13.77 23.19
CA TYR A 251 5.14 -14.51 22.40
C TYR A 251 4.71 -15.94 22.18
N GLY A 252 4.91 -16.41 20.96
CA GLY A 252 4.72 -17.79 20.57
C GLY A 252 5.99 -18.37 19.94
N PHE A 253 6.26 -19.66 20.20
CA PHE A 253 7.35 -20.41 19.62
C PHE A 253 6.81 -21.39 18.57
N PHE A 254 7.36 -21.34 17.36
CA PHE A 254 6.87 -22.05 16.17
C PHE A 254 8.01 -22.79 15.50
N PRO A 255 8.32 -24.02 15.96
CA PRO A 255 9.38 -24.83 15.35
C PRO A 255 8.89 -25.59 14.13
N SER A 256 9.80 -25.88 13.19
CA SER A 256 9.57 -26.81 12.09
C SER A 256 10.86 -27.53 11.71
N ALA A 257 10.70 -28.77 11.23
CA ALA A 257 11.79 -29.58 10.72
C ALA A 257 11.40 -30.21 9.38
N ALA A 258 12.39 -30.39 8.51
CA ALA A 258 12.21 -31.03 7.23
C ALA A 258 13.40 -31.92 6.88
N VAL A 259 13.13 -33.01 6.17
CA VAL A 259 14.14 -33.88 5.61
C VAL A 259 13.87 -34.08 4.12
N GLY A 260 14.94 -34.26 3.35
CA GLY A 260 14.85 -34.47 1.92
C GLY A 260 15.90 -35.48 1.44
N TRP A 261 15.51 -36.30 0.50
CA TRP A 261 16.40 -37.23 -0.18
C TRP A 261 16.31 -37.04 -1.69
N ILE A 262 17.42 -36.73 -2.31
CA ILE A 262 17.53 -36.57 -3.75
C ILE A 262 17.92 -37.94 -4.32
N VAL A 263 16.92 -38.76 -4.57
CA VAL A 263 17.06 -40.15 -5.02
C VAL A 263 17.78 -40.21 -6.37
N SER A 264 17.54 -39.26 -7.26
CA SER A 264 18.17 -39.18 -8.58
C SER A 264 19.70 -39.05 -8.53
N GLU A 265 20.28 -38.62 -7.39
CA GLU A 265 21.74 -38.52 -7.23
C GLU A 265 22.35 -39.81 -6.68
N GLU A 266 21.55 -40.82 -6.41
CA GLU A 266 22.07 -42.12 -5.97
C GLU A 266 22.68 -42.95 -7.12
N PRO A 267 23.71 -43.77 -6.87
CA PRO A 267 24.38 -44.57 -7.90
C PRO A 267 23.42 -45.51 -8.64
N PHE A 268 22.43 -46.06 -7.96
CA PHE A 268 21.46 -46.98 -8.57
C PHE A 268 20.49 -46.30 -9.55
N MET A 269 20.37 -44.97 -9.50
CA MET A 269 19.54 -44.19 -10.41
C MET A 269 20.28 -43.71 -11.66
N GLN A 270 21.58 -43.87 -11.74
CA GLN A 270 22.41 -43.44 -12.89
C GLN A 270 21.88 -44.02 -14.25
N PRO A 271 21.49 -45.29 -14.38
CA PRO A 271 20.97 -45.84 -15.65
C PRO A 271 19.68 -45.16 -16.11
N LEU A 272 18.90 -44.59 -15.18
CA LEU A 272 17.59 -43.96 -15.43
C LEU A 272 17.69 -42.41 -15.60
N ARG A 273 18.88 -41.84 -15.52
CA ARG A 273 19.08 -40.36 -15.57
C ARG A 273 18.58 -39.72 -16.87
N ASN A 274 18.63 -40.43 -17.97
CA ASN A 274 18.13 -39.93 -19.26
C ASN A 274 16.60 -39.80 -19.30
N THR A 275 15.89 -40.58 -18.45
CA THR A 275 14.42 -40.59 -18.39
C THR A 275 13.93 -39.80 -17.18
N ILE A 276 14.60 -39.94 -16.04
CA ILE A 276 14.26 -39.26 -14.77
C ILE A 276 15.39 -38.34 -14.40
N SER A 277 15.31 -37.07 -14.81
CA SER A 277 16.35 -36.09 -14.56
C SER A 277 16.44 -35.67 -13.08
N LYS A 278 15.29 -35.69 -12.34
CA LYS A 278 15.27 -35.33 -10.91
C LYS A 278 14.15 -36.07 -10.19
N LEU A 279 14.52 -36.82 -9.16
CA LEU A 279 13.59 -37.44 -8.21
C LEU A 279 14.02 -37.05 -6.79
N LYS A 280 13.13 -36.35 -6.06
CA LYS A 280 13.34 -35.91 -4.68
C LYS A 280 12.14 -36.31 -3.82
N LEU A 281 12.42 -36.99 -2.73
CA LEU A 281 11.48 -37.25 -1.65
C LEU A 281 11.69 -36.23 -0.54
N ARG A 282 10.63 -35.75 0.08
CA ARG A 282 10.71 -34.83 1.22
C ARG A 282 9.57 -35.07 2.21
N ALA A 283 9.87 -34.87 3.48
CA ALA A 283 8.90 -34.82 4.56
C ALA A 283 9.18 -33.63 5.44
N SER A 284 8.13 -33.00 5.97
CA SER A 284 8.26 -31.86 6.90
C SER A 284 7.15 -31.89 7.93
N TYR A 285 7.48 -31.41 9.11
CA TYR A 285 6.53 -31.16 10.19
C TYR A 285 6.80 -29.77 10.79
N GLY A 286 5.73 -29.04 11.14
CA GLY A 286 5.86 -27.73 11.72
C GLY A 286 4.64 -27.33 12.54
N GLN A 287 4.86 -26.45 13.49
CA GLN A 287 3.83 -25.80 14.27
C GLN A 287 3.65 -24.36 13.80
N VAL A 288 2.40 -23.95 13.64
CA VAL A 288 2.03 -22.58 13.32
C VAL A 288 1.08 -22.06 14.40
N GLY A 289 1.09 -20.77 14.64
CA GLY A 289 0.19 -20.12 15.57
C GLY A 289 -0.64 -19.05 14.85
N ASN A 290 -1.84 -18.83 15.34
CA ASN A 290 -2.74 -17.76 14.95
C ASN A 290 -2.63 -16.61 15.92
#